data_0e5dde8ef4701518e9aad37587383aa1
#
_entry.id   0e5dde8ef4701518e9aad37587383aa1
#
_cell.length_a   1.000
_cell.length_b   1.000
_cell.length_c   1.000
_cell.angle_alpha   90.00
_cell.angle_beta   90.00
_cell.angle_gamma   90.00
#
_symmetry.space_group_name_H-M   'P 1'
#
loop_
_entity.id
_entity.type
_entity.pdbx_description
1 polymer ?
#
loop_
_entity_poly.entity_id
_entity_poly.type
_entity_poly.pdbx_seq_one_letter_code
_entity_poly.pdbx_strand_id
1 'polypeptide(L)'
;MKYVFAPSSLFKAIKENRVELLSEASTVELARYELSNVVWKEQSLYKKLSMKEAKDLIRVIKMILEKMEIIKIECNEEQIIELSCEKKISFYDASYVYCAREKNLVLVTEDDGLRNRVNSIVKVTNLENLVKWQ
;
A
#
# COMPACT_ATOMS: atom_id res chain seq x y z
N MET A 1 -8.72 11.12 7.44
CA MET A 1 -7.70 10.29 6.80
C MET A 1 -6.34 10.94 6.87
N LYS A 2 -5.34 10.17 7.26
CA LYS A 2 -3.98 10.70 7.43
C LYS A 2 -2.95 10.01 6.57
N TYR A 3 -3.24 8.80 6.10
CA TYR A 3 -2.24 7.93 5.49
C TYR A 3 -2.72 7.30 4.20
N VAL A 4 -1.79 7.11 3.25
CA VAL A 4 -1.99 6.22 2.10
C VAL A 4 -1.07 5.03 2.33
N PHE A 5 -1.63 3.85 2.45
CA PHE A 5 -0.86 2.62 2.64
C PHE A 5 -0.57 1.96 1.30
N ALA A 6 0.71 1.73 1.03
CA ALA A 6 1.11 0.84 -0.06
C ALA A 6 0.83 -0.62 0.34
N PRO A 7 0.69 -1.54 -0.62
CA PRO A 7 0.40 -2.94 -0.31
C PRO A 7 1.39 -3.59 0.64
N SER A 8 2.68 -3.27 0.55
CA SER A 8 3.69 -3.84 1.44
C SER A 8 3.40 -3.53 2.91
N SER A 9 3.01 -2.31 3.21
CA SER A 9 2.68 -1.91 4.58
C SER A 9 1.32 -2.42 5.02
N LEU A 10 0.34 -2.49 4.11
CA LEU A 10 -0.96 -3.11 4.39
C LEU A 10 -0.79 -4.56 4.77
N PHE A 11 -0.05 -5.32 3.97
CA PHE A 11 0.17 -6.73 4.23
C PHE A 11 0.86 -6.93 5.58
N LYS A 12 1.89 -6.14 5.86
CA LYS A 12 2.61 -6.20 7.13
C LYS A 12 1.69 -5.89 8.31
N ALA A 13 0.85 -4.86 8.19
CA ALA A 13 -0.11 -4.50 9.25
C ALA A 13 -1.08 -5.65 9.54
N ILE A 14 -1.55 -6.33 8.49
CA ILE A 14 -2.44 -7.48 8.63
C ILE A 14 -1.71 -8.63 9.32
N LYS A 15 -0.49 -8.95 8.88
CA LYS A 15 0.29 -10.06 9.43
C LYS A 15 0.67 -9.82 10.89
N GLU A 16 0.93 -8.58 11.26
CA GLU A 16 1.32 -8.22 12.64
C GLU A 16 0.13 -7.83 13.51
N ASN A 17 -1.08 -8.00 13.00
CA ASN A 17 -2.31 -7.68 13.70
C ASN A 17 -2.35 -6.20 14.17
N ARG A 18 -1.95 -5.29 13.26
CA ARG A 18 -1.96 -3.85 13.48
C ARG A 18 -3.05 -3.16 12.68
N VAL A 19 -4.20 -3.81 12.57
CA VAL A 19 -5.29 -3.31 11.73
C VAL A 19 -5.93 -2.03 12.27
N GLU A 20 -5.74 -1.72 13.54
CA GLU A 20 -6.24 -0.47 14.13
C GLU A 20 -5.63 0.76 13.47
N LEU A 21 -4.43 0.64 12.90
CA LEU A 21 -3.78 1.75 12.20
C LEU A 21 -4.48 2.09 10.89
N LEU A 22 -5.31 1.18 10.38
CA LEU A 22 -5.96 1.34 9.09
C LEU A 22 -7.26 2.14 9.17
N SER A 23 -7.73 2.48 10.36
CA SER A 23 -8.98 3.22 10.55
C SER A 23 -8.94 4.64 9.94
N GLU A 24 -7.75 5.24 9.84
CA GLU A 24 -7.55 6.56 9.24
C GLU A 24 -6.76 6.48 7.94
N ALA A 25 -6.77 5.32 7.30
CA ALA A 25 -5.93 5.06 6.14
C ALA A 25 -6.76 4.92 4.87
N SER A 26 -6.12 5.22 3.77
CA SER A 26 -6.63 4.96 2.43
C SER A 26 -5.60 4.15 1.65
N THR A 27 -5.99 3.62 0.52
CA THR A 27 -5.09 2.98 -0.42
C THR A 27 -5.60 3.19 -1.83
N VAL A 28 -4.84 2.74 -2.82
CA VAL A 28 -5.22 2.88 -4.21
C VAL A 28 -5.94 1.60 -4.67
N GLU A 29 -6.82 1.72 -5.63
CA GLU A 29 -7.63 0.60 -6.17
C GLU A 29 -6.80 -0.62 -6.58
N LEU A 30 -5.53 -0.41 -6.97
CA LEU A 30 -4.62 -1.48 -7.35
C LEU A 30 -4.28 -2.42 -6.17
N ALA A 31 -4.41 -1.96 -4.94
CA ALA A 31 -4.02 -2.72 -3.75
C ALA A 31 -4.71 -4.08 -3.67
N ARG A 32 -5.94 -4.19 -4.14
CA ARG A 32 -6.68 -5.46 -4.13
C ARG A 32 -5.93 -6.54 -4.90
N TYR A 33 -5.42 -6.17 -6.07
CA TYR A 33 -4.66 -7.11 -6.90
C TYR A 33 -3.29 -7.39 -6.32
N GLU A 34 -2.60 -6.35 -5.87
CA GLU A 34 -1.24 -6.49 -5.34
C GLU A 34 -1.21 -7.32 -4.06
N LEU A 35 -2.15 -7.09 -3.14
CA LEU A 35 -2.26 -7.88 -1.91
C LEU A 35 -2.60 -9.33 -2.21
N SER A 36 -3.52 -9.56 -3.14
CA SER A 36 -3.89 -10.92 -3.52
C SER A 36 -2.71 -11.65 -4.16
N ASN A 37 -1.89 -10.94 -4.92
CA ASN A 37 -0.69 -11.50 -5.52
C ASN A 37 0.36 -11.89 -4.46
N VAL A 38 0.47 -11.12 -3.39
CA VAL A 38 1.34 -11.48 -2.26
C VAL A 38 0.87 -12.79 -1.62
N VAL A 39 -0.44 -12.96 -1.44
CA VAL A 39 -1.00 -14.21 -0.91
C VAL A 39 -0.66 -15.38 -1.82
N TRP A 40 -0.77 -15.18 -3.14
CA TRP A 40 -0.38 -16.22 -4.10
C TRP A 40 1.09 -16.62 -3.93
N LYS A 41 1.99 -15.66 -3.79
CA LYS A 41 3.41 -15.95 -3.59
C LYS A 41 3.64 -16.73 -2.30
N GLU A 42 2.98 -16.34 -1.22
CA GLU A 42 3.11 -17.01 0.07
C GLU A 42 2.64 -18.47 0.01
N GLN A 43 1.58 -18.74 -0.73
CA GLN A 43 1.03 -20.09 -0.86
C GLN A 43 1.82 -20.91 -1.90
N SER A 44 1.99 -20.37 -3.11
CA SER A 44 2.48 -21.16 -4.25
C SER A 44 4.00 -21.18 -4.39
N LEU A 45 4.67 -20.05 -4.11
CA LEU A 45 6.12 -19.95 -4.28
C LEU A 45 6.87 -20.28 -3.00
N TYR A 46 6.44 -19.73 -1.89
CA TYR A 46 7.14 -19.88 -0.61
C TYR A 46 6.58 -21.01 0.25
N LYS A 47 5.43 -21.53 -0.12
CA LYS A 47 4.74 -22.65 0.55
C LYS A 47 4.57 -22.42 2.05
N LYS A 48 4.29 -21.17 2.44
CA LYS A 48 4.08 -20.78 3.83
C LYS A 48 2.62 -20.88 4.27
N LEU A 49 1.68 -20.99 3.33
CA LEU A 49 0.25 -21.04 3.60
C LEU A 49 -0.37 -22.25 2.92
N SER A 50 -1.29 -22.91 3.61
CA SER A 50 -2.18 -23.87 2.98
C SER A 50 -3.20 -23.12 2.12
N MET A 51 -3.95 -23.84 1.28
CA MET A 51 -5.01 -23.23 0.50
C MET A 51 -6.11 -22.65 1.41
N LYS A 52 -6.42 -23.34 2.51
CA LYS A 52 -7.40 -22.83 3.47
C LYS A 52 -6.93 -21.52 4.09
N GLU A 53 -5.67 -21.46 4.51
CA GLU A 53 -5.09 -20.24 5.09
C GLU A 53 -5.04 -19.10 4.08
N ALA A 54 -4.72 -19.39 2.81
CA ALA A 54 -4.71 -18.39 1.74
C ALA A 54 -6.11 -17.81 1.54
N LYS A 55 -7.14 -18.65 1.49
CA LYS A 55 -8.52 -18.19 1.35
C LYS A 55 -8.98 -17.35 2.55
N ASP A 56 -8.61 -17.78 3.75
CA ASP A 56 -8.92 -17.02 4.97
C ASP A 56 -8.28 -15.64 4.94
N LEU A 57 -7.03 -15.56 4.50
CA LEU A 57 -6.30 -14.29 4.39
C LEU A 57 -6.93 -13.38 3.33
N ILE A 58 -7.35 -13.94 2.20
CA ILE A 58 -8.07 -13.18 1.16
C ILE A 58 -9.37 -12.59 1.73
N ARG A 59 -10.09 -13.34 2.55
CA ARG A 59 -11.32 -12.82 3.19
C ARG A 59 -11.03 -11.66 4.14
N VAL A 60 -9.94 -11.75 4.90
CA VAL A 60 -9.51 -10.67 5.80
C VAL A 60 -9.15 -9.43 5.00
N ILE A 61 -8.38 -9.60 3.92
CA ILE A 61 -8.01 -8.49 3.03
C ILE A 61 -9.26 -7.81 2.47
N LYS A 62 -10.22 -8.60 2.00
CA LYS A 62 -11.47 -8.07 1.47
C LYS A 62 -12.21 -7.22 2.51
N MET A 63 -12.34 -7.73 3.73
CA MET A 63 -13.02 -7.03 4.82
C MET A 63 -12.34 -5.72 5.17
N ILE A 64 -11.01 -5.71 5.19
CA ILE A 64 -10.23 -4.52 5.49
C ILE A 64 -10.42 -3.46 4.39
N LEU A 65 -10.29 -3.87 3.12
CA LEU A 65 -10.45 -2.94 2.00
C LEU A 65 -11.86 -2.34 1.94
N GLU A 66 -12.88 -3.09 2.35
CA GLU A 66 -14.25 -2.58 2.41
C GLU A 66 -14.40 -1.43 3.40
N LYS A 67 -13.56 -1.36 4.42
CA LYS A 67 -13.60 -0.33 5.46
C LYS A 67 -12.64 0.83 5.20
N MET A 68 -11.73 0.69 4.25
CA MET A 68 -10.78 1.74 3.91
C MET A 68 -11.33 2.62 2.80
N GLU A 69 -10.83 3.85 2.70
CA GLU A 69 -11.09 4.66 1.52
C GLU A 69 -10.21 4.16 0.38
N ILE A 70 -10.83 3.87 -0.76
CA ILE A 70 -10.13 3.40 -1.95
C ILE A 70 -10.04 4.55 -2.94
N ILE A 71 -8.82 4.98 -3.26
CA ILE A 71 -8.56 6.10 -4.17
C ILE A 71 -8.44 5.57 -5.59
N LYS A 72 -9.15 6.20 -6.51
CA LYS A 72 -9.07 5.89 -7.95
C LYS A 72 -8.15 6.88 -8.62
N ILE A 73 -7.45 6.42 -9.65
CA ILE A 73 -6.48 7.25 -10.38
C ILE A 73 -7.05 7.85 -11.68
N GLU A 74 -8.27 7.50 -12.05
CA GLU A 74 -8.85 8.00 -13.29
C GLU A 74 -8.80 9.53 -13.35
N CYS A 75 -8.53 10.06 -14.55
CA CYS A 75 -8.29 11.48 -14.82
C CYS A 75 -6.91 12.00 -14.36
N ASN A 76 -6.08 11.15 -13.77
CA ASN A 76 -4.74 11.54 -13.31
C ASN A 76 -3.62 10.73 -13.93
N GLU A 77 -3.94 9.90 -14.93
CA GLU A 77 -2.95 8.99 -15.51
C GLU A 77 -1.77 9.72 -16.16
N GLU A 78 -2.02 10.88 -16.78
CA GLU A 78 -0.94 11.66 -17.38
C GLU A 78 0.05 12.18 -16.34
N GLN A 79 -0.47 12.70 -15.25
CA GLN A 79 0.38 13.22 -14.17
C GLN A 79 1.17 12.09 -13.50
N ILE A 80 0.56 10.92 -13.37
CA ILE A 80 1.21 9.77 -12.76
C ILE A 80 2.34 9.25 -13.65
N ILE A 81 2.13 9.19 -14.98
CA ILE A 81 3.22 8.73 -15.87
C ILE A 81 4.39 9.72 -15.87
N GLU A 82 4.12 11.01 -15.79
CA GLU A 82 5.19 12.00 -15.65
C GLU A 82 6.00 11.76 -14.39
N LEU A 83 5.33 11.53 -13.26
CA LEU A 83 5.99 11.25 -11.99
C LEU A 83 6.80 9.97 -12.05
N SER A 84 6.22 8.92 -12.63
CA SER A 84 6.88 7.62 -12.81
C SER A 84 8.20 7.79 -13.57
N CYS A 85 8.18 8.50 -14.69
CA CYS A 85 9.37 8.70 -15.52
C CYS A 85 10.39 9.60 -14.84
N GLU A 86 9.95 10.65 -14.18
CA GLU A 86 10.82 11.60 -13.49
C GLU A 86 11.57 10.94 -12.33
N LYS A 87 10.87 10.17 -11.51
CA LYS A 87 11.45 9.53 -10.33
C LYS A 87 12.01 8.13 -10.60
N LYS A 88 11.84 7.61 -11.81
CA LYS A 88 12.30 6.27 -12.21
C LYS A 88 11.74 5.19 -11.29
N ILE A 89 10.45 5.27 -11.06
CA ILE A 89 9.68 4.28 -10.29
C ILE A 89 8.58 3.72 -11.20
N SER A 90 8.04 2.57 -10.83
CA SER A 90 6.96 1.97 -11.62
C SER A 90 5.73 2.88 -11.61
N PHE A 91 4.88 2.74 -12.63
CA PHE A 91 3.59 3.42 -12.65
C PHE A 91 2.76 3.05 -11.41
N TYR A 92 2.86 1.80 -10.98
CA TYR A 92 2.16 1.32 -9.77
C TYR A 92 2.60 2.10 -8.54
N ASP A 93 3.91 2.18 -8.29
CA ASP A 93 4.44 2.94 -7.16
C ASP A 93 4.09 4.42 -7.29
N ALA A 94 4.21 4.97 -8.50
CA ALA A 94 3.89 6.37 -8.76
C ALA A 94 2.43 6.70 -8.45
N SER A 95 1.51 5.75 -8.62
CA SER A 95 0.10 5.98 -8.31
C SER A 95 -0.11 6.22 -6.81
N TYR A 96 0.58 5.47 -5.96
CA TYR A 96 0.51 5.68 -4.51
C TYR A 96 1.15 7.01 -4.10
N VAL A 97 2.32 7.31 -4.66
CA VAL A 97 3.05 8.55 -4.37
C VAL A 97 2.22 9.77 -4.80
N TYR A 98 1.67 9.72 -6.00
CA TYR A 98 0.85 10.82 -6.52
C TYR A 98 -0.37 11.07 -5.64
N CYS A 99 -1.09 10.02 -5.28
CA CYS A 99 -2.28 10.14 -4.45
C CYS A 99 -1.94 10.73 -3.07
N ALA A 100 -0.85 10.28 -2.46
CA ALA A 100 -0.41 10.80 -1.17
C ALA A 100 -0.04 12.27 -1.27
N ARG A 101 0.71 12.66 -2.29
CA ARG A 101 1.14 14.05 -2.48
C ARG A 101 -0.05 14.97 -2.71
N GLU A 102 -0.95 14.60 -3.63
CA GLU A 102 -2.09 15.46 -3.99
C GLU A 102 -3.08 15.63 -2.86
N LYS A 103 -3.23 14.63 -2.02
CA LYS A 103 -4.14 14.70 -0.87
C LYS A 103 -3.44 15.16 0.42
N ASN A 104 -2.15 15.45 0.32
CA ASN A 104 -1.32 15.87 1.47
C ASN A 104 -1.38 14.84 2.61
N LEU A 105 -1.22 13.58 2.26
CA LEU A 105 -1.23 12.46 3.20
C LEU A 105 0.16 11.83 3.29
N VAL A 106 0.42 11.11 4.36
CA VAL A 106 1.69 10.39 4.54
C VAL A 106 1.60 9.05 3.81
N LEU A 107 2.57 8.78 2.96
CA LEU A 107 2.70 7.48 2.30
C LEU A 107 3.38 6.50 3.25
N VAL A 108 2.77 5.34 3.43
CA VAL A 108 3.33 4.28 4.28
C VAL A 108 3.72 3.11 3.38
N THR A 109 5.00 2.81 3.32
CA THR A 109 5.55 1.72 2.49
C THR A 109 6.76 1.11 3.15
N GLU A 110 6.98 -0.19 2.91
CA GLU A 110 8.15 -0.90 3.42
C GLU A 110 9.34 -0.84 2.46
N ASP A 111 9.17 -0.27 1.28
CA ASP A 111 10.22 -0.21 0.25
C ASP A 111 11.18 0.95 0.53
N ASP A 112 12.39 0.64 1.00
CA ASP A 112 13.44 1.62 1.29
C ASP A 112 13.84 2.40 0.04
N GLY A 113 13.98 1.71 -1.08
CA GLY A 113 14.36 2.35 -2.34
C GLY A 113 13.33 3.38 -2.79
N LEU A 114 12.07 3.04 -2.67
CA LEU A 114 10.98 3.98 -3.00
C LEU A 114 11.02 5.19 -2.07
N ARG A 115 11.13 4.96 -0.76
CA ARG A 115 11.20 6.07 0.19
C ARG A 115 12.33 7.04 -0.14
N ASN A 116 13.50 6.51 -0.47
CA ASN A 116 14.66 7.35 -0.81
C ASN A 116 14.45 8.16 -2.09
N ARG A 117 13.69 7.65 -3.04
CA ARG A 117 13.44 8.34 -4.30
C ARG A 117 12.38 9.43 -4.20
N VAL A 118 11.46 9.34 -3.24
CA VAL A 118 10.30 10.23 -3.19
C VAL A 118 10.20 11.09 -1.93
N ASN A 119 11.12 10.94 -0.98
CA ASN A 119 11.05 11.67 0.30
C ASN A 119 11.15 13.20 0.13
N SER A 120 11.62 13.69 -1.00
CA SER A 120 11.68 15.13 -1.27
C SER A 120 10.35 15.71 -1.75
N ILE A 121 9.41 14.86 -2.18
CA ILE A 121 8.14 15.32 -2.77
C ILE A 121 6.90 14.87 -1.99
N VAL A 122 7.04 13.94 -1.07
CA VAL A 122 5.92 13.44 -0.26
C VAL A 122 6.46 13.02 1.10
N LYS A 123 5.63 13.17 2.13
CA LYS A 123 5.97 12.61 3.44
C LYS A 123 5.81 11.10 3.36
N VAL A 124 6.85 10.36 3.70
CA VAL A 124 6.86 8.90 3.57
C VAL A 124 7.49 8.26 4.79
N THR A 125 6.94 7.14 5.20
CA THR A 125 7.42 6.38 6.35
C THR A 125 7.16 4.89 6.13
N ASN A 126 7.57 4.07 7.09
CA ASN A 126 7.22 2.64 7.11
C ASN A 126 6.33 2.34 8.31
N LEU A 127 5.83 1.12 8.39
CA LEU A 127 4.90 0.73 9.44
C LEU A 127 5.53 0.83 10.84
N GLU A 128 6.77 0.39 10.99
CA GLU A 128 7.46 0.43 12.27
C GLU A 128 7.56 1.84 12.83
N ASN A 129 7.97 2.80 11.99
CA ASN A 129 8.07 4.19 12.41
C ASN A 129 6.70 4.81 12.68
N LEU A 130 5.69 4.42 11.90
CA LEU A 130 4.33 4.88 12.12
C LEU A 130 3.81 4.44 13.49
N VAL A 131 4.06 3.20 13.87
CA VAL A 131 3.68 2.67 15.18
C VAL A 131 4.33 3.49 16.31
N LYS A 132 5.57 3.89 16.13
CA LYS A 132 6.28 4.71 17.14
C LYS A 132 5.68 6.09 17.32
N TRP A 133 5.00 6.62 16.30
CA TRP A 133 4.34 7.93 16.38
C TRP A 133 3.02 7.87 17.16
N GLN A 134 2.46 6.68 17.33
CA GLN A 134 1.24 6.47 18.07
C GLN A 134 1.55 6.36 19.58
#